data_bd86862fcd70c94c588f8414256fad35
#
_entry.id   bd86862fcd70c94c588f8414256fad35
#
_cell.length_a   1.000
_cell.length_b   1.000
_cell.length_c   1.000
_cell.angle_alpha   90.00
_cell.angle_beta   90.00
_cell.angle_gamma   90.00
#
_symmetry.space_group_name_H-M   'P 1'
#
loop_
_entity.id
_entity.type
_entity.pdbx_description
1 polymer ?
#
loop_
_entity_poly.entity_id
_entity_poly.type
_entity_poly.pdbx_seq_one_letter_code
_entity_poly.pdbx_strand_id
1 'polypeptide(L)'
;MKPKKIAKIIIGVIVFFTLPSLLFFGYVYLKYDEDLPIGTKGEQAEQMATKMLSALDYEAYKNTNYIEWTFKNRHHYQWKKNEETCTVHWEDYKVDLNLKDASKSKTYIHNFEVQGEQAAELITKATDYFNNDSFWLVAPYKVFDSGTERSVVTLENGKQGLLVTYTSGGTTPGDSYLWILDDKGKPTSFKMWVSILPIKGLEATWKDWTTTESGAQLPTFHKLMILGLQIT
;
A
#
# COMPACT_ATOMS: atom_id res chain seq x y z
N MET A 1 -2.02 32.82 -41.43
CA MET A 1 -2.47 33.45 -40.16
C MET A 1 -1.30 34.19 -39.52
N LYS A 2 -1.51 35.40 -38.94
CA LYS A 2 -0.40 36.13 -38.32
C LYS A 2 0.16 35.34 -37.11
N PRO A 3 1.49 35.21 -36.93
CA PRO A 3 2.11 34.38 -35.90
C PRO A 3 1.60 34.67 -34.46
N LYS A 4 1.29 35.94 -34.17
CA LYS A 4 0.67 36.34 -32.89
C LYS A 4 -0.74 35.74 -32.66
N LYS A 5 -1.51 35.49 -33.73
CA LYS A 5 -2.85 34.88 -33.62
C LYS A 5 -2.75 33.37 -33.36
N ILE A 6 -1.76 32.69 -33.97
CA ILE A 6 -1.46 31.28 -33.74
C ILE A 6 -1.00 31.08 -32.29
N ALA A 7 -0.06 31.93 -31.81
CA ALA A 7 0.41 31.84 -30.41
C ALA A 7 -0.73 32.00 -29.39
N LYS A 8 -1.66 32.96 -29.59
CA LYS A 8 -2.82 33.12 -28.70
C LYS A 8 -3.74 31.87 -28.68
N ILE A 9 -3.94 31.24 -29.86
CA ILE A 9 -4.76 30.03 -29.94
C ILE A 9 -4.07 28.89 -29.18
N ILE A 10 -2.75 28.68 -29.38
CA ILE A 10 -1.98 27.64 -28.68
C ILE A 10 -2.04 27.86 -27.15
N ILE A 11 -1.82 29.10 -26.69
CA ILE A 11 -1.93 29.43 -25.26
C ILE A 11 -3.33 29.16 -24.75
N GLY A 12 -4.37 29.55 -25.49
CA GLY A 12 -5.77 29.28 -25.10
C GLY A 12 -6.07 27.81 -24.99
N VAL A 13 -5.57 26.98 -25.89
CA VAL A 13 -5.70 25.51 -25.84
C VAL A 13 -4.97 24.94 -24.63
N ILE A 14 -3.73 25.37 -24.38
CA ILE A 14 -2.97 24.90 -23.21
C ILE A 14 -3.72 25.26 -21.93
N VAL A 15 -4.14 26.53 -21.77
CA VAL A 15 -4.87 26.98 -20.57
C VAL A 15 -6.17 26.21 -20.40
N PHE A 16 -6.92 25.98 -21.49
CA PHE A 16 -8.19 25.24 -21.44
C PHE A 16 -8.02 23.82 -20.89
N PHE A 17 -6.94 23.13 -21.27
CA PHE A 17 -6.71 21.75 -20.80
C PHE A 17 -5.97 21.68 -19.45
N THR A 18 -5.14 22.66 -19.11
CA THR A 18 -4.35 22.62 -17.85
C THR A 18 -5.08 23.26 -16.67
N LEU A 19 -5.81 24.34 -16.89
CA LEU A 19 -6.46 25.08 -15.79
C LEU A 19 -7.47 24.25 -14.99
N PRO A 20 -8.38 23.45 -15.60
CA PRO A 20 -9.29 22.59 -14.83
C PRO A 20 -8.55 21.55 -13.98
N SER A 21 -7.47 20.98 -14.52
CA SER A 21 -6.63 20.01 -13.78
C SER A 21 -5.95 20.68 -12.60
N LEU A 22 -5.36 21.86 -12.78
CA LEU A 22 -4.73 22.62 -11.69
C LEU A 22 -5.73 23.02 -10.60
N LEU A 23 -6.93 23.46 -10.99
CA LEU A 23 -8.00 23.80 -10.04
C LEU A 23 -8.47 22.56 -9.28
N PHE A 24 -8.62 21.42 -9.96
CA PHE A 24 -8.98 20.16 -9.33
C PHE A 24 -7.90 19.71 -8.33
N PHE A 25 -6.63 19.67 -8.74
CA PHE A 25 -5.53 19.31 -7.84
C PHE A 25 -5.39 20.28 -6.68
N GLY A 26 -5.53 21.61 -6.92
CA GLY A 26 -5.55 22.61 -5.86
C GLY A 26 -6.67 22.38 -4.85
N TYR A 27 -7.88 22.10 -5.33
CA TYR A 27 -9.03 21.75 -4.47
C TYR A 27 -8.78 20.49 -3.64
N VAL A 28 -8.27 19.42 -4.28
CA VAL A 28 -7.98 18.15 -3.60
C VAL A 28 -6.89 18.35 -2.55
N TYR A 29 -5.83 19.09 -2.89
CA TYR A 29 -4.76 19.42 -1.96
C TYR A 29 -5.30 20.17 -0.74
N LEU A 30 -6.00 21.31 -0.95
CA LEU A 30 -6.55 22.11 0.15
C LEU A 30 -7.56 21.37 1.02
N LYS A 31 -8.23 20.35 0.47
CA LYS A 31 -9.26 19.60 1.18
C LYS A 31 -8.72 18.40 1.96
N TYR A 32 -7.68 17.75 1.46
CA TYR A 32 -7.24 16.44 1.95
C TYR A 32 -5.81 16.41 2.47
N ASP A 33 -5.00 17.47 2.22
CA ASP A 33 -3.63 17.49 2.72
C ASP A 33 -3.66 17.81 4.22
N GLU A 34 -3.16 16.88 5.02
CA GLU A 34 -3.13 16.97 6.48
C GLU A 34 -1.70 16.73 6.99
N ASP A 35 -1.29 17.47 8.00
CA ASP A 35 -0.03 17.22 8.70
C ASP A 35 -0.06 15.88 9.44
N LEU A 36 1.11 15.26 9.59
CA LEU A 36 1.24 14.03 10.39
C LEU A 36 0.87 14.33 11.85
N PRO A 37 -0.14 13.68 12.42
CA PRO A 37 -0.55 13.96 13.78
C PRO A 37 0.52 13.51 14.80
N ILE A 38 0.62 14.26 15.89
CA ILE A 38 1.49 13.90 17.01
C ILE A 38 0.77 12.86 17.86
N GLY A 39 1.37 11.68 17.98
CA GLY A 39 0.85 10.59 18.82
C GLY A 39 1.65 10.43 20.12
N THR A 40 1.02 9.78 21.10
CA THR A 40 1.65 9.39 22.36
C THR A 40 2.14 7.96 22.30
N LYS A 41 3.46 7.75 22.43
CA LYS A 41 4.08 6.41 22.52
C LYS A 41 3.83 5.82 23.92
N GLY A 42 3.87 4.50 24.02
CA GLY A 42 3.80 3.80 25.30
C GLY A 42 2.85 2.59 25.28
N GLU A 43 2.57 2.06 26.45
CA GLU A 43 1.85 0.82 26.63
C GLU A 43 0.47 0.81 25.93
N GLN A 44 -0.23 1.94 25.92
CA GLN A 44 -1.53 2.04 25.27
C GLN A 44 -1.47 1.80 23.74
N ALA A 45 -0.40 2.27 23.07
CA ALA A 45 -0.17 2.02 21.65
C ALA A 45 0.10 0.52 21.39
N GLU A 46 0.90 -0.11 22.25
CA GLU A 46 1.19 -1.54 22.17
C GLU A 46 -0.06 -2.40 22.40
N GLN A 47 -0.89 -2.03 23.38
CA GLN A 47 -2.16 -2.69 23.65
C GLN A 47 -3.15 -2.55 22.46
N MET A 48 -3.21 -1.37 21.85
CA MET A 48 -4.07 -1.14 20.68
C MET A 48 -3.60 -1.95 19.46
N ALA A 49 -2.31 -2.02 19.21
CA ALA A 49 -1.73 -2.85 18.16
C ALA A 49 -1.99 -4.35 18.42
N THR A 50 -1.82 -4.80 19.66
CA THR A 50 -2.11 -6.19 20.06
C THR A 50 -3.60 -6.50 19.89
N LYS A 51 -4.49 -5.59 20.26
CA LYS A 51 -5.94 -5.74 20.06
C LYS A 51 -6.27 -5.89 18.58
N MET A 52 -5.64 -5.09 17.71
CA MET A 52 -5.82 -5.18 16.25
C MET A 52 -5.38 -6.54 15.72
N LEU A 53 -4.21 -7.03 16.11
CA LEU A 53 -3.72 -8.34 15.72
C LEU A 53 -4.63 -9.48 16.20
N SER A 54 -5.13 -9.38 17.43
CA SER A 54 -6.07 -10.37 17.99
C SER A 54 -7.40 -10.38 17.23
N ALA A 55 -7.91 -9.21 16.84
CA ALA A 55 -9.15 -9.09 16.06
C ALA A 55 -9.04 -9.70 14.65
N LEU A 56 -7.82 -9.82 14.13
CA LEU A 56 -7.51 -10.37 12.81
C LEU A 56 -7.03 -11.84 12.84
N ASP A 57 -6.97 -12.48 14.01
CA ASP A 57 -6.40 -13.81 14.21
C ASP A 57 -4.95 -13.88 13.70
N TYR A 58 -4.04 -13.14 14.38
CA TYR A 58 -2.63 -13.07 13.98
C TYR A 58 -1.94 -14.44 13.93
N GLU A 59 -2.31 -15.37 14.83
CA GLU A 59 -1.71 -16.71 14.84
C GLU A 59 -2.11 -17.50 13.58
N ALA A 60 -3.34 -17.37 13.12
CA ALA A 60 -3.76 -17.97 11.84
C ALA A 60 -2.96 -17.38 10.67
N TYR A 61 -2.78 -16.03 10.61
CA TYR A 61 -1.96 -15.40 9.58
C TYR A 61 -0.48 -15.85 9.65
N LYS A 62 0.09 -15.94 10.85
CA LYS A 62 1.47 -16.36 11.06
C LYS A 62 1.70 -17.80 10.57
N ASN A 63 0.74 -18.69 10.83
CA ASN A 63 0.79 -20.09 10.43
C ASN A 63 0.37 -20.33 8.96
N THR A 64 -0.11 -19.30 8.25
CA THR A 64 -0.41 -19.39 6.83
C THR A 64 0.90 -19.41 6.03
N ASN A 65 1.16 -20.51 5.34
CA ASN A 65 2.40 -20.72 4.58
C ASN A 65 2.32 -20.22 3.14
N TYR A 66 1.13 -20.15 2.58
CA TYR A 66 0.87 -19.76 1.19
C TYR A 66 -0.28 -18.78 1.10
N ILE A 67 -0.09 -17.69 0.34
CA ILE A 67 -1.13 -16.73 0.00
C ILE A 67 -1.05 -16.46 -1.50
N GLU A 68 -2.18 -16.58 -2.16
CA GLU A 68 -2.34 -16.28 -3.58
C GLU A 68 -3.37 -15.19 -3.75
N TRP A 69 -3.06 -14.15 -4.54
CA TRP A 69 -3.99 -13.04 -4.80
C TRP A 69 -3.69 -12.34 -6.11
N THR A 70 -4.69 -11.62 -6.60
CA THR A 70 -4.55 -10.72 -7.73
C THR A 70 -4.89 -9.29 -7.29
N PHE A 71 -3.99 -8.35 -7.54
CA PHE A 71 -4.17 -6.94 -7.22
C PHE A 71 -4.65 -6.17 -8.44
N LYS A 72 -5.84 -5.52 -8.34
CA LYS A 72 -6.45 -4.67 -9.38
C LYS A 72 -6.57 -5.36 -10.74
N ASN A 73 -6.73 -6.68 -10.79
CA ASN A 73 -6.74 -7.50 -12.02
C ASN A 73 -5.50 -7.28 -12.93
N ARG A 74 -4.36 -6.93 -12.34
CA ARG A 74 -3.13 -6.62 -13.10
C ARG A 74 -1.94 -7.44 -12.67
N HIS A 75 -1.73 -7.58 -11.37
CA HIS A 75 -0.58 -8.28 -10.81
C HIS A 75 -1.08 -9.49 -10.04
N HIS A 76 -0.59 -10.65 -10.40
CA HIS A 76 -0.94 -11.91 -9.73
C HIS A 76 0.26 -12.42 -8.96
N TYR A 77 0.01 -12.86 -7.73
CA TYR A 77 1.03 -13.25 -6.76
C TYR A 77 0.77 -14.64 -6.21
N GLN A 78 1.86 -15.43 -6.10
CA GLN A 78 1.88 -16.70 -5.41
C GLN A 78 2.99 -16.62 -4.36
N TRP A 79 2.62 -16.28 -3.14
CA TRP A 79 3.57 -16.03 -2.05
C TRP A 79 3.68 -17.24 -1.13
N LYS A 80 4.87 -17.88 -1.12
CA LYS A 80 5.24 -18.94 -0.19
C LYS A 80 6.01 -18.33 0.97
N LYS A 81 5.30 -17.96 2.04
CA LYS A 81 5.85 -17.25 3.20
C LYS A 81 6.96 -18.02 3.89
N ASN A 82 6.78 -19.34 4.08
CA ASN A 82 7.76 -20.20 4.74
C ASN A 82 9.05 -20.42 3.91
N GLU A 83 8.96 -20.29 2.58
CA GLU A 83 10.11 -20.38 1.66
C GLU A 83 10.73 -19.01 1.38
N GLU A 84 10.07 -17.92 1.82
CA GLU A 84 10.43 -16.53 1.52
C GLU A 84 10.62 -16.29 0.02
N THR A 85 9.69 -16.84 -0.77
CA THR A 85 9.64 -16.67 -2.23
C THR A 85 8.27 -16.20 -2.66
N CYS A 86 8.22 -15.46 -3.77
CA CYS A 86 6.97 -15.03 -4.38
C CYS A 86 7.09 -15.04 -5.90
N THR A 87 6.20 -15.75 -6.57
CA THR A 87 6.05 -15.61 -8.01
C THR A 87 5.12 -14.43 -8.31
N VAL A 88 5.60 -13.49 -9.12
CA VAL A 88 4.88 -12.29 -9.55
C VAL A 88 4.63 -12.36 -11.04
N HIS A 89 3.36 -12.26 -11.45
CA HIS A 89 2.96 -12.22 -12.84
C HIS A 89 2.29 -10.88 -13.17
N TRP A 90 2.67 -10.27 -14.29
CA TRP A 90 1.99 -9.11 -14.88
C TRP A 90 2.22 -9.09 -16.39
N GLU A 91 1.19 -8.82 -17.17
CA GLU A 91 1.29 -8.85 -18.63
C GLU A 91 1.95 -10.16 -19.12
N ASP A 92 3.03 -10.06 -19.89
CA ASP A 92 3.80 -11.20 -20.41
C ASP A 92 5.02 -11.56 -19.55
N TYR A 93 5.15 -10.95 -18.36
CA TYR A 93 6.27 -11.12 -17.45
C TYR A 93 5.93 -12.04 -16.30
N LYS A 94 6.90 -12.88 -15.94
CA LYS A 94 6.90 -13.66 -14.70
C LYS A 94 8.25 -13.50 -14.00
N VAL A 95 8.22 -13.24 -12.70
CA VAL A 95 9.41 -13.21 -11.86
C VAL A 95 9.21 -14.11 -10.65
N ASP A 96 10.08 -15.10 -10.50
CA ASP A 96 10.17 -15.91 -9.30
C ASP A 96 11.16 -15.22 -8.34
N LEU A 97 10.60 -14.39 -7.44
CA LEU A 97 11.36 -13.60 -6.46
C LEU A 97 11.88 -14.50 -5.33
N ASN A 98 13.14 -14.35 -4.98
CA ASN A 98 13.66 -14.73 -3.67
C ASN A 98 13.69 -13.48 -2.79
N LEU A 99 12.86 -13.43 -1.75
CA LEU A 99 12.65 -12.23 -0.91
C LEU A 99 13.82 -11.97 0.06
N LYS A 100 14.70 -12.97 0.28
CA LYS A 100 15.93 -12.81 1.06
C LYS A 100 17.10 -12.33 0.22
N ASP A 101 17.21 -12.84 -1.00
CA ASP A 101 18.37 -12.66 -1.86
C ASP A 101 17.92 -12.48 -3.31
N ALA A 102 17.77 -11.24 -3.72
CA ALA A 102 17.30 -10.89 -5.06
C ALA A 102 18.15 -11.52 -6.19
N SER A 103 19.44 -11.83 -5.93
CA SER A 103 20.32 -12.45 -6.92
C SER A 103 19.93 -13.88 -7.29
N LYS A 104 19.12 -14.54 -6.47
CA LYS A 104 18.57 -15.89 -6.70
C LYS A 104 17.23 -15.88 -7.41
N SER A 105 16.68 -14.70 -7.69
CA SER A 105 15.43 -14.57 -8.44
C SER A 105 15.62 -14.94 -9.90
N LYS A 106 14.54 -15.42 -10.52
CA LYS A 106 14.52 -15.77 -11.96
C LYS A 106 13.45 -14.97 -12.68
N THR A 107 13.72 -14.61 -13.92
CA THR A 107 12.83 -13.77 -14.72
C THR A 107 12.51 -14.41 -16.06
N TYR A 108 11.26 -14.22 -16.50
CA TYR A 108 10.77 -14.80 -17.76
C TYR A 108 9.95 -13.76 -18.51
N ILE A 109 10.10 -13.76 -19.85
CA ILE A 109 9.27 -12.99 -20.79
C ILE A 109 8.68 -14.01 -21.77
N HIS A 110 7.35 -14.02 -21.92
CA HIS A 110 6.64 -15.04 -22.72
C HIS A 110 7.08 -16.48 -22.39
N ASN A 111 7.36 -16.77 -21.10
CA ASN A 111 7.89 -18.02 -20.56
C ASN A 111 9.35 -18.37 -20.97
N PHE A 112 10.08 -17.49 -21.63
CA PHE A 112 11.52 -17.67 -21.89
C PHE A 112 12.32 -16.97 -20.78
N GLU A 113 13.26 -17.72 -20.18
CA GLU A 113 14.14 -17.16 -19.13
C GLU A 113 15.05 -16.07 -19.74
N VAL A 114 15.15 -14.94 -19.04
CA VAL A 114 15.99 -13.80 -19.43
C VAL A 114 17.03 -13.53 -18.35
N GLN A 115 18.18 -12.97 -18.75
CA GLN A 115 19.33 -12.72 -17.88
C GLN A 115 19.91 -11.32 -18.13
N GLY A 116 20.92 -10.93 -17.35
CA GLY A 116 21.61 -9.66 -17.49
C GLY A 116 20.79 -8.46 -16.99
N GLU A 117 20.99 -7.30 -17.62
CA GLU A 117 20.41 -6.03 -17.19
C GLU A 117 18.88 -6.06 -17.21
N GLN A 118 18.27 -6.62 -18.24
CA GLN A 118 16.82 -6.77 -18.34
C GLN A 118 16.23 -7.61 -17.21
N ALA A 119 16.92 -8.67 -16.79
CA ALA A 119 16.51 -9.46 -15.63
C ALA A 119 16.55 -8.63 -14.34
N ALA A 120 17.61 -7.85 -14.14
CA ALA A 120 17.76 -7.00 -12.96
C ALA A 120 16.66 -5.94 -12.87
N GLU A 121 16.29 -5.31 -13.98
CA GLU A 121 15.17 -4.35 -14.04
C GLU A 121 13.83 -5.02 -13.68
N LEU A 122 13.57 -6.21 -14.22
CA LEU A 122 12.33 -6.95 -13.94
C LEU A 122 12.26 -7.41 -12.47
N ILE A 123 13.38 -7.83 -11.87
CA ILE A 123 13.45 -8.19 -10.45
C ILE A 123 13.14 -6.97 -9.57
N THR A 124 13.75 -5.82 -9.88
CA THR A 124 13.48 -4.57 -9.15
C THR A 124 12.00 -4.21 -9.22
N LYS A 125 11.43 -4.21 -10.43
CA LYS A 125 10.01 -3.90 -10.66
C LYS A 125 9.06 -4.87 -9.94
N ALA A 126 9.35 -6.17 -9.98
CA ALA A 126 8.56 -7.19 -9.28
C ALA A 126 8.65 -7.03 -7.76
N THR A 127 9.80 -6.65 -7.24
CA THR A 127 10.01 -6.36 -5.81
C THR A 127 9.19 -5.16 -5.37
N ASP A 128 9.20 -4.08 -6.15
CA ASP A 128 8.41 -2.89 -5.88
C ASP A 128 6.90 -3.19 -5.92
N TYR A 129 6.45 -3.96 -6.89
CA TYR A 129 5.07 -4.43 -6.97
C TYR A 129 4.69 -5.28 -5.76
N PHE A 130 5.50 -6.28 -5.41
CA PHE A 130 5.23 -7.13 -4.26
C PHE A 130 5.17 -6.31 -2.96
N ASN A 131 6.11 -5.42 -2.71
CA ASN A 131 6.13 -4.59 -1.51
C ASN A 131 4.88 -3.70 -1.42
N ASN A 132 4.51 -3.02 -2.51
CA ASN A 132 3.34 -2.16 -2.53
C ASN A 132 2.03 -2.94 -2.41
N ASP A 133 1.86 -3.99 -3.22
CA ASP A 133 0.57 -4.66 -3.35
C ASP A 133 0.30 -5.61 -2.18
N SER A 134 1.34 -6.27 -1.62
CA SER A 134 1.21 -7.05 -0.39
C SER A 134 0.91 -6.17 0.82
N PHE A 135 1.37 -4.91 0.84
CA PHE A 135 1.02 -3.97 1.90
C PHE A 135 -0.48 -3.76 1.98
N TRP A 136 -1.17 -3.57 0.85
CA TRP A 136 -2.64 -3.47 0.79
C TRP A 136 -3.38 -4.73 1.25
N LEU A 137 -2.69 -5.85 1.35
CA LEU A 137 -3.26 -7.11 1.82
C LEU A 137 -2.95 -7.40 3.30
N VAL A 138 -1.70 -7.19 3.73
CA VAL A 138 -1.22 -7.69 5.02
C VAL A 138 -0.66 -6.62 5.97
N ALA A 139 -0.73 -5.33 5.63
CA ALA A 139 -0.16 -4.27 6.46
C ALA A 139 -0.62 -4.28 7.93
N PRO A 140 -1.88 -4.62 8.28
CA PRO A 140 -2.29 -4.71 9.68
C PRO A 140 -1.50 -5.73 10.50
N TYR A 141 -1.00 -6.78 9.86
CA TYR A 141 -0.19 -7.81 10.52
C TYR A 141 1.27 -7.40 10.75
N LYS A 142 1.72 -6.31 10.11
CA LYS A 142 3.11 -5.85 10.10
C LYS A 142 3.42 -4.76 11.14
N VAL A 143 2.49 -4.45 12.02
CA VAL A 143 2.61 -3.34 12.96
C VAL A 143 3.65 -3.56 14.06
N PHE A 144 4.17 -4.78 14.22
CA PHE A 144 5.28 -5.13 15.10
C PHE A 144 6.54 -5.55 14.35
N ASP A 145 6.59 -5.38 13.03
CA ASP A 145 7.80 -5.66 12.27
C ASP A 145 8.97 -4.80 12.77
N SER A 146 10.18 -5.29 12.58
CA SER A 146 11.39 -4.53 12.91
C SER A 146 11.39 -3.18 12.20
N GLY A 147 11.74 -2.12 12.93
CA GLY A 147 11.71 -0.76 12.40
C GLY A 147 10.33 -0.10 12.40
N THR A 148 9.34 -0.62 13.14
CA THR A 148 8.06 0.06 13.35
C THR A 148 8.03 0.79 14.70
N GLU A 149 7.48 1.99 14.71
CA GLU A 149 7.15 2.76 15.91
C GLU A 149 5.65 2.96 16.01
N ARG A 150 5.08 2.83 17.21
CA ARG A 150 3.65 2.92 17.47
C ARG A 150 3.34 4.05 18.42
N SER A 151 2.24 4.76 18.15
CA SER A 151 1.72 5.79 19.05
C SER A 151 0.19 5.86 18.93
N VAL A 152 -0.47 6.37 19.97
CA VAL A 152 -1.91 6.62 19.97
C VAL A 152 -2.17 8.08 19.61
N VAL A 153 -3.10 8.29 18.69
CA VAL A 153 -3.58 9.61 18.28
C VAL A 153 -5.05 9.75 18.67
N THR A 154 -5.41 10.87 19.26
CA THR A 154 -6.83 11.20 19.47
C THR A 154 -7.40 11.78 18.19
N LEU A 155 -8.43 11.14 17.65
CA LEU A 155 -9.14 11.55 16.44
C LEU A 155 -10.11 12.71 16.75
N GLU A 156 -10.57 13.43 15.73
CA GLU A 156 -11.52 14.55 15.87
C GLU A 156 -12.81 14.17 16.59
N ASN A 157 -13.27 12.94 16.43
CA ASN A 157 -14.47 12.40 17.10
C ASN A 157 -14.24 11.94 18.55
N GLY A 158 -13.04 12.19 19.11
CA GLY A 158 -12.63 11.78 20.46
C GLY A 158 -12.23 10.30 20.58
N LYS A 159 -12.37 9.48 19.53
CA LYS A 159 -11.87 8.11 19.52
C LYS A 159 -10.33 8.10 19.36
N GLN A 160 -9.74 6.94 19.60
CA GLN A 160 -8.29 6.75 19.44
C GLN A 160 -8.00 5.99 18.14
N GLY A 161 -6.92 6.37 17.48
CA GLY A 161 -6.33 5.69 16.35
C GLY A 161 -4.89 5.23 16.66
N LEU A 162 -4.45 4.16 16.02
CA LEU A 162 -3.10 3.62 16.12
C LEU A 162 -2.24 4.17 14.99
N LEU A 163 -1.33 5.09 15.30
CA LEU A 163 -0.35 5.57 14.33
C LEU A 163 0.87 4.65 14.35
N VAL A 164 1.21 4.11 13.18
CA VAL A 164 2.38 3.25 12.95
C VAL A 164 3.29 3.92 11.93
N THR A 165 4.55 4.16 12.31
CA THR A 165 5.59 4.70 11.44
C THR A 165 6.62 3.62 11.14
N TYR A 166 6.89 3.39 9.86
CA TYR A 166 7.90 2.44 9.38
C TYR A 166 9.23 3.17 9.22
N THR A 167 10.10 3.13 10.22
CA THR A 167 11.36 3.88 10.26
C THR A 167 12.47 3.22 9.43
N SER A 168 12.32 1.92 9.13
CA SER A 168 13.24 1.16 8.30
C SER A 168 12.54 -0.01 7.61
N GLY A 169 13.17 -0.59 6.58
CA GLY A 169 12.61 -1.68 5.78
C GLY A 169 11.65 -1.18 4.68
N GLY A 170 11.27 -2.11 3.80
CA GLY A 170 10.43 -1.79 2.63
C GLY A 170 11.11 -0.86 1.62
N THR A 171 10.31 -0.26 0.73
CA THR A 171 10.79 0.65 -0.32
C THR A 171 10.67 2.12 0.07
N THR A 172 9.92 2.46 1.12
CA THR A 172 9.62 3.85 1.53
C THR A 172 9.77 4.04 3.05
N PRO A 173 10.99 4.00 3.62
CA PRO A 173 11.21 4.28 5.03
C PRO A 173 10.74 5.70 5.39
N GLY A 174 10.08 5.84 6.54
CA GLY A 174 9.50 7.10 7.01
C GLY A 174 7.99 7.20 6.80
N ASP A 175 7.40 6.32 6.01
CA ASP A 175 5.95 6.31 5.78
C ASP A 175 5.19 5.98 7.08
N SER A 176 4.06 6.65 7.27
CA SER A 176 3.24 6.54 8.47
C SER A 176 1.78 6.27 8.12
N TYR A 177 1.12 5.44 8.94
CA TYR A 177 -0.26 5.03 8.74
C TYR A 177 -1.03 5.12 10.06
N LEU A 178 -2.12 5.88 10.08
CA LEU A 178 -3.02 6.02 11.22
C LEU A 178 -4.20 5.07 11.04
N TRP A 179 -4.17 3.94 11.72
CA TRP A 179 -5.21 2.91 11.69
C TRP A 179 -6.43 3.34 12.50
N ILE A 180 -7.59 3.27 11.88
CA ILE A 180 -8.89 3.51 12.50
C ILE A 180 -9.56 2.15 12.68
N LEU A 181 -9.83 1.82 13.94
CA LEU A 181 -10.33 0.51 14.35
C LEU A 181 -11.81 0.60 14.76
N ASP A 182 -12.54 -0.47 14.57
CA ASP A 182 -13.84 -0.65 15.20
C ASP A 182 -13.72 -0.97 16.70
N ASP A 183 -14.83 -1.09 17.40
CA ASP A 183 -14.85 -1.37 18.84
C ASP A 183 -14.25 -2.73 19.20
N LYS A 184 -14.22 -3.68 18.25
CA LYS A 184 -13.60 -4.99 18.40
C LYS A 184 -12.09 -4.98 18.11
N GLY A 185 -11.56 -3.89 17.55
CA GLY A 185 -10.15 -3.73 17.18
C GLY A 185 -9.85 -4.04 15.72
N LYS A 186 -10.87 -4.35 14.91
CA LYS A 186 -10.65 -4.64 13.48
C LYS A 186 -10.48 -3.35 12.69
N PRO A 187 -9.47 -3.26 11.78
CA PRO A 187 -9.29 -2.08 10.93
C PRO A 187 -10.51 -1.84 10.02
N THR A 188 -10.96 -0.59 9.97
CA THR A 188 -12.01 -0.11 9.06
C THR A 188 -11.48 0.82 7.99
N SER A 189 -10.42 1.56 8.31
CA SER A 189 -9.68 2.43 7.40
C SER A 189 -8.31 2.76 7.97
N PHE A 190 -7.47 3.37 7.15
CA PHE A 190 -6.28 4.09 7.60
C PHE A 190 -6.14 5.42 6.87
N LYS A 191 -5.50 6.41 7.51
CA LYS A 191 -4.92 7.57 6.84
C LYS A 191 -3.43 7.33 6.61
N MET A 192 -2.88 7.85 5.51
CA MET A 192 -1.49 7.58 5.12
C MET A 192 -0.70 8.86 4.84
N TRP A 193 0.50 8.92 5.40
CA TRP A 193 1.54 9.92 5.14
C TRP A 193 2.71 9.20 4.48
N VAL A 194 2.65 9.09 3.17
CA VAL A 194 3.60 8.31 2.37
C VAL A 194 4.36 9.19 1.40
N SER A 195 5.65 8.88 1.21
CA SER A 195 6.55 9.70 0.40
C SER A 195 6.16 9.75 -1.09
N ILE A 196 5.56 8.67 -1.59
CA ILE A 196 5.18 8.54 -3.01
C ILE A 196 3.93 9.34 -3.40
N LEU A 197 3.16 9.86 -2.45
CA LEU A 197 1.95 10.65 -2.72
C LEU A 197 2.20 12.13 -2.43
N PRO A 198 1.73 13.05 -3.31
CA PRO A 198 1.88 14.47 -3.11
C PRO A 198 0.93 15.05 -2.05
N ILE A 199 -0.10 14.31 -1.66
CA ILE A 199 -1.11 14.68 -0.67
C ILE A 199 -0.98 13.76 0.53
N LYS A 200 -0.86 14.34 1.71
CA LYS A 200 -0.69 13.64 2.98
C LYS A 200 -2.03 13.46 3.70
N GLY A 201 -2.13 12.45 4.54
CA GLY A 201 -3.36 12.19 5.31
C GLY A 201 -4.49 11.56 4.51
N LEU A 202 -4.26 11.12 3.26
CA LEU A 202 -5.29 10.45 2.47
C LEU A 202 -5.80 9.20 3.18
N GLU A 203 -7.13 9.06 3.24
CA GLU A 203 -7.78 7.92 3.85
C GLU A 203 -8.13 6.84 2.82
N ALA A 204 -7.81 5.58 3.16
CA ALA A 204 -8.28 4.41 2.45
C ALA A 204 -9.04 3.48 3.38
N THR A 205 -10.15 2.93 2.89
CA THR A 205 -10.97 1.99 3.68
C THR A 205 -10.34 0.59 3.66
N TRP A 206 -10.63 -0.19 4.71
CA TRP A 206 -10.32 -1.62 4.81
C TRP A 206 -11.62 -2.37 5.00
N LYS A 207 -12.11 -3.02 3.94
CA LYS A 207 -13.45 -3.62 3.91
C LYS A 207 -13.43 -4.99 3.24
N ASP A 208 -14.61 -5.63 3.30
CA ASP A 208 -14.87 -6.90 2.63
C ASP A 208 -13.81 -7.95 3.01
N TRP A 209 -13.66 -8.11 4.34
CA TRP A 209 -12.75 -9.08 4.91
C TRP A 209 -13.22 -10.50 4.62
N THR A 210 -12.33 -11.32 4.08
CA THR A 210 -12.53 -12.75 3.92
C THR A 210 -11.67 -13.53 4.93
N THR A 211 -12.15 -14.69 5.34
CA THR A 211 -11.37 -15.65 6.13
C THR A 211 -10.86 -16.72 5.19
N THR A 212 -9.55 -16.90 5.11
CA THR A 212 -8.91 -17.93 4.31
C THR A 212 -9.12 -19.32 4.94
N GLU A 213 -8.80 -20.37 4.20
CA GLU A 213 -8.85 -21.77 4.72
C GLU A 213 -7.96 -21.96 5.97
N SER A 214 -6.86 -21.20 6.06
CA SER A 214 -5.96 -21.22 7.22
C SER A 214 -6.48 -20.42 8.42
N GLY A 215 -7.60 -19.69 8.27
CA GLY A 215 -8.18 -18.82 9.30
C GLY A 215 -7.69 -17.37 9.25
N ALA A 216 -6.67 -17.03 8.46
CA ALA A 216 -6.21 -15.66 8.32
C ALA A 216 -7.29 -14.77 7.72
N GLN A 217 -7.43 -13.54 8.22
CA GLN A 217 -8.40 -12.57 7.72
C GLN A 217 -7.71 -11.59 6.78
N LEU A 218 -8.13 -11.54 5.52
CA LEU A 218 -7.56 -10.68 4.51
C LEU A 218 -8.64 -9.76 3.92
N PRO A 219 -8.33 -8.46 3.68
CA PRO A 219 -9.26 -7.57 3.02
C PRO A 219 -9.30 -7.85 1.51
N THR A 220 -10.46 -7.69 0.90
CA THR A 220 -10.61 -7.87 -0.55
C THR A 220 -10.93 -6.58 -1.27
N PHE A 221 -11.18 -5.48 -0.53
CA PHE A 221 -11.50 -4.20 -1.13
C PHE A 221 -11.04 -3.01 -0.30
N HIS A 222 -10.48 -2.02 -0.98
CA HIS A 222 -10.17 -0.70 -0.43
C HIS A 222 -10.77 0.40 -1.30
N LYS A 223 -11.21 1.48 -0.69
CA LYS A 223 -11.63 2.69 -1.39
C LYS A 223 -10.69 3.82 -0.99
N LEU A 224 -9.97 4.35 -1.95
CA LEU A 224 -9.13 5.54 -1.82
C LEU A 224 -9.81 6.68 -2.58
N MET A 225 -10.38 7.66 -1.88
CA MET A 225 -11.19 8.73 -2.48
C MET A 225 -12.34 8.17 -3.35
N ILE A 226 -12.21 8.29 -4.67
CA ILE A 226 -13.17 7.77 -5.67
C ILE A 226 -12.72 6.45 -6.31
N LEU A 227 -11.49 6.01 -6.02
CA LEU A 227 -10.89 4.83 -6.62
C LEU A 227 -11.18 3.59 -5.76
N GLY A 228 -11.68 2.52 -6.38
CA GLY A 228 -11.75 1.20 -5.78
C GLY A 228 -10.48 0.40 -6.08
N LEU A 229 -9.92 -0.23 -5.05
CA LEU A 229 -8.80 -1.16 -5.15
C LEU A 229 -9.32 -2.54 -4.77
N GLN A 230 -9.48 -3.41 -5.76
CA GLN A 230 -9.95 -4.78 -5.54
C GLN A 230 -8.79 -5.74 -5.46
N ILE A 231 -8.90 -6.71 -4.54
CA ILE A 231 -7.99 -7.83 -4.32
C ILE A 231 -8.82 -9.10 -4.39
N THR A 232 -8.44 -10.05 -5.24
CA THR A 232 -9.15 -11.33 -5.45
C THR A 232 -8.21 -12.51 -5.31
#